data_35700a5e734b188bb45137ccac6fc127
#
_entry.id   35700a5e734b188bb45137ccac6fc127
#
_cell.length_a   1.000
_cell.length_b   1.000
_cell.length_c   1.000
_cell.angle_alpha   90.00
_cell.angle_beta   90.00
_cell.angle_gamma   90.00
#
_symmetry.space_group_name_H-M   'P 1'
#
loop_
_entity.id
_entity.type
_entity.pdbx_description
1 polymer ?
#
loop_
_entity_poly.entity_id
_entity_poly.type
_entity_poly.pdbx_seq_one_letter_code
_entity_poly.pdbx_strand_id
1 'polypeptide(L)'
;MPKGARKRRRRKAKDPAAGPEASPPPRRGPGRWVALAAGLVAAALSAWLFVLYPSERGPGDGRAVEVVLPASPSAGDLAAILASAGVVASPRLFALWVRATGGAGSVVEGTHLLTDDATPREIMGRIERRGGGGSVRVTFPEGWTRFDMARRLQDKHVVSLREFLVATTDAALLRDLGVAGDSAEGFLFPATYDLPLDDDGRDVVRRMKREFDRRWDTLSHAHSASLNDVMTSAGLGVRDVVTLASMVEKEAAVDEERALVASVFLNRLRDPAFHPRRLECDPTASYGCLVAPEKAASCAGFTGKATAAIEHDPDNPYSTYTHEGLPPGPIANPGAKALEAAMSPASTRYFYFVAKGDGHSVFSETYEAHAGAVRDAGRR
;
A
#
# COMPACT_ATOMS: atom_id res chain seq x y z
N MET A 1 102.64 6.62 -89.78
CA MET A 1 103.64 7.23 -88.87
C MET A 1 102.95 8.39 -88.15
N PRO A 2 103.19 8.66 -86.99
CA PRO A 2 103.58 7.90 -85.79
C PRO A 2 102.76 8.20 -84.47
N LYS A 3 102.90 7.36 -83.49
CA LYS A 3 103.14 7.56 -82.04
C LYS A 3 102.02 8.25 -81.25
N GLY A 4 101.22 7.66 -80.46
CA GLY A 4 101.29 6.87 -79.35
C GLY A 4 101.66 7.57 -78.01
N ALA A 5 100.77 8.11 -77.26
CA ALA A 5 101.08 8.52 -75.90
C ALA A 5 100.07 7.87 -74.88
N ARG A 6 100.56 6.90 -74.09
CA ARG A 6 99.82 6.27 -73.00
C ARG A 6 99.66 7.25 -71.82
N LYS A 7 98.45 7.66 -71.46
CA LYS A 7 98.19 8.33 -70.23
C LYS A 7 97.97 7.29 -69.13
N ARG A 8 98.82 7.26 -68.10
CA ARG A 8 98.71 6.51 -66.88
C ARG A 8 97.49 7.03 -66.08
N ARG A 9 96.54 6.14 -65.86
CA ARG A 9 95.49 6.42 -64.90
C ARG A 9 96.00 6.19 -63.47
N ARG A 10 96.02 7.21 -62.64
CA ARG A 10 96.18 7.10 -61.19
C ARG A 10 94.93 6.48 -60.60
N ARG A 11 95.09 5.37 -59.90
CA ARG A 11 94.07 4.75 -59.04
C ARG A 11 93.87 5.68 -57.82
N LYS A 12 92.64 6.24 -57.67
CA LYS A 12 92.23 6.82 -56.43
C LYS A 12 91.95 5.74 -55.39
N ALA A 13 92.51 5.87 -54.20
CA ALA A 13 92.24 5.03 -53.07
C ALA A 13 90.78 5.17 -52.69
N LYS A 14 90.18 4.02 -52.37
CA LYS A 14 88.82 3.90 -51.93
C LYS A 14 88.79 4.16 -50.40
N ASP A 15 88.11 5.23 -49.95
CA ASP A 15 87.89 5.55 -48.57
C ASP A 15 87.07 4.41 -47.92
N PRO A 16 87.26 4.04 -46.63
CA PRO A 16 86.50 3.02 -45.98
C PRO A 16 85.07 3.50 -45.77
N ALA A 17 84.07 2.60 -46.01
CA ALA A 17 82.67 2.82 -45.90
C ALA A 17 82.32 3.24 -44.42
N ALA A 18 81.68 4.40 -44.32
CA ALA A 18 81.02 4.81 -43.09
C ALA A 18 79.89 3.78 -42.73
N GLY A 19 79.95 3.21 -41.56
CA GLY A 19 78.93 2.35 -41.05
C GLY A 19 77.56 3.07 -40.87
N PRO A 20 76.45 2.39 -40.87
CA PRO A 20 75.11 3.02 -40.72
C PRO A 20 75.05 3.82 -39.42
N GLU A 21 74.87 5.13 -39.56
CA GLU A 21 74.52 5.99 -38.41
C GLU A 21 73.30 5.43 -37.69
N ALA A 22 73.42 5.05 -36.39
CA ALA A 22 72.33 4.61 -35.51
C ALA A 22 71.32 5.78 -35.38
N SER A 23 70.12 5.59 -35.92
CA SER A 23 69.00 6.51 -35.73
C SER A 23 68.82 6.82 -34.24
N PRO A 24 68.65 8.07 -33.78
CA PRO A 24 68.45 8.37 -32.40
C PRO A 24 67.17 7.74 -31.92
N PRO A 25 67.10 7.20 -30.67
CA PRO A 25 65.90 6.56 -30.13
C PRO A 25 64.74 7.58 -30.17
N PRO A 26 63.49 7.13 -30.46
CA PRO A 26 62.35 8.03 -30.53
C PRO A 26 62.22 8.73 -29.18
N ARG A 27 62.27 10.04 -29.16
CA ARG A 27 62.04 10.86 -27.97
C ARG A 27 60.63 10.53 -27.48
N ARG A 28 60.52 9.83 -26.38
CA ARG A 28 59.26 9.56 -25.65
C ARG A 28 58.73 10.92 -25.17
N GLY A 29 57.94 11.62 -26.00
CA GLY A 29 57.38 12.92 -25.67
C GLY A 29 56.46 12.84 -24.47
N PRO A 30 56.26 13.93 -23.73
CA PRO A 30 55.44 14.00 -22.52
C PRO A 30 53.96 13.57 -22.76
N GLY A 31 53.50 13.53 -24.00
CA GLY A 31 52.14 13.14 -24.39
C GLY A 31 51.71 11.73 -23.95
N ARG A 32 52.64 10.77 -23.82
CA ARG A 32 52.28 9.40 -23.34
C ARG A 32 51.88 9.37 -21.87
N TRP A 33 52.57 10.15 -21.03
CA TRP A 33 52.24 10.24 -19.61
C TRP A 33 50.95 11.03 -19.39
N VAL A 34 50.68 12.06 -20.18
CA VAL A 34 49.42 12.81 -20.20
C VAL A 34 48.26 11.90 -20.63
N ALA A 35 48.44 11.10 -21.69
CA ALA A 35 47.43 10.15 -22.14
C ALA A 35 47.15 9.04 -21.11
N LEU A 36 48.18 8.51 -20.42
CA LEU A 36 48.02 7.54 -19.33
C LEU A 36 47.31 8.16 -18.15
N ALA A 37 47.66 9.36 -17.72
CA ALA A 37 47.01 10.05 -16.63
C ALA A 37 45.54 10.35 -16.96
N ALA A 38 45.24 10.82 -18.17
CA ALA A 38 43.87 11.03 -18.62
C ALA A 38 43.06 9.71 -18.66
N GLY A 39 43.67 8.61 -19.11
CA GLY A 39 43.07 7.29 -19.08
C GLY A 39 42.75 6.79 -17.66
N LEU A 40 43.67 7.00 -16.71
CA LEU A 40 43.45 6.63 -15.30
C LEU A 40 42.35 7.49 -14.67
N VAL A 41 42.29 8.78 -14.93
CA VAL A 41 41.23 9.67 -14.47
C VAL A 41 39.87 9.25 -15.04
N ALA A 42 39.82 8.95 -16.36
CA ALA A 42 38.59 8.47 -17.00
C ALA A 42 38.14 7.14 -16.43
N ALA A 43 39.05 6.20 -16.16
CA ALA A 43 38.75 4.93 -15.52
C ALA A 43 38.25 5.12 -14.08
N ALA A 44 38.88 6.00 -13.30
CA ALA A 44 38.43 6.32 -11.93
C ALA A 44 37.04 6.97 -11.88
N LEU A 45 36.76 7.93 -12.80
CA LEU A 45 35.45 8.56 -12.96
C LEU A 45 34.38 7.55 -13.38
N SER A 46 34.74 6.64 -14.31
CA SER A 46 33.81 5.57 -14.72
C SER A 46 33.53 4.61 -13.56
N ALA A 47 34.56 4.18 -12.83
CA ALA A 47 34.39 3.32 -11.66
C ALA A 47 33.51 4.01 -10.58
N TRP A 48 33.74 5.29 -10.33
CA TRP A 48 32.91 6.06 -9.40
C TRP A 48 31.46 6.11 -9.89
N LEU A 49 31.19 6.46 -11.15
CA LEU A 49 29.85 6.61 -11.71
C LEU A 49 29.05 5.28 -11.73
N PHE A 50 29.72 4.15 -12.02
CA PHE A 50 29.02 2.86 -12.18
C PHE A 50 29.05 1.96 -10.93
N VAL A 51 29.91 2.21 -9.97
CA VAL A 51 30.06 1.37 -8.77
C VAL A 51 29.66 2.13 -7.50
N LEU A 52 30.21 3.30 -7.26
CA LEU A 52 30.00 4.04 -6.02
C LEU A 52 28.71 4.86 -6.03
N TYR A 53 28.50 5.69 -7.07
CA TYR A 53 27.32 6.56 -7.17
C TYR A 53 25.98 5.81 -7.07
N PRO A 54 25.78 4.63 -7.72
CA PRO A 54 24.52 3.89 -7.60
C PRO A 54 24.23 3.35 -6.18
N SER A 55 25.19 3.42 -5.28
CA SER A 55 25.09 2.97 -3.88
C SER A 55 25.10 4.14 -2.89
N GLU A 56 25.19 5.39 -3.35
CA GLU A 56 25.07 6.58 -2.50
C GLU A 56 23.61 6.76 -2.06
N ARG A 57 23.38 7.02 -0.76
CA ARG A 57 22.04 7.28 -0.25
C ARG A 57 21.51 8.62 -0.73
N GLY A 58 20.18 8.68 -0.89
CA GLY A 58 19.45 9.90 -1.16
C GLY A 58 19.58 10.94 -0.03
N PRO A 59 19.03 12.15 -0.24
CA PRO A 59 19.24 13.28 0.68
C PRO A 59 18.39 13.24 1.96
N GLY A 60 17.44 12.31 2.10
CA GLY A 60 16.47 12.27 3.17
C GLY A 60 16.80 11.32 4.32
N ASP A 61 15.80 11.12 5.20
CA ASP A 61 15.90 10.34 6.45
C ASP A 61 15.13 9.00 6.37
N GLY A 62 14.75 8.54 5.18
CA GLY A 62 13.98 7.30 4.97
C GLY A 62 12.46 7.50 4.99
N ARG A 63 11.98 8.73 4.76
CA ARG A 63 10.55 9.01 4.66
C ARG A 63 9.99 8.49 3.34
N ALA A 64 8.77 7.95 3.39
CA ALA A 64 8.05 7.55 2.21
C ALA A 64 7.62 8.78 1.38
N VAL A 65 7.92 8.75 0.09
CA VAL A 65 7.59 9.81 -0.88
C VAL A 65 6.86 9.18 -2.05
N GLU A 66 5.68 9.71 -2.35
CA GLU A 66 4.88 9.30 -3.51
C GLU A 66 5.35 10.08 -4.75
N VAL A 67 5.73 9.35 -5.79
CA VAL A 67 6.21 9.92 -7.06
C VAL A 67 5.37 9.40 -8.21
N VAL A 68 4.77 10.30 -8.99
CA VAL A 68 4.00 9.96 -10.18
C VAL A 68 4.91 10.06 -11.41
N LEU A 69 5.10 8.95 -12.10
CA LEU A 69 5.94 8.86 -13.29
C LEU A 69 5.07 8.74 -14.56
N PRO A 70 5.36 9.51 -15.62
CA PRO A 70 4.69 9.38 -16.91
C PRO A 70 5.20 8.16 -17.67
N ALA A 71 4.48 7.77 -18.72
CA ALA A 71 4.91 6.73 -19.64
C ALA A 71 6.22 7.13 -20.35
N SER A 72 7.22 6.24 -20.30
CA SER A 72 8.50 6.40 -21.03
C SER A 72 9.18 7.78 -20.83
N PRO A 73 9.47 8.22 -19.61
CA PRO A 73 10.11 9.50 -19.35
C PRO A 73 11.52 9.52 -19.94
N SER A 74 12.00 10.69 -20.40
CA SER A 74 13.42 10.82 -20.68
C SER A 74 14.23 10.75 -19.38
N ALA A 75 15.52 10.39 -19.46
CA ALA A 75 16.38 10.37 -18.28
C ALA A 75 16.47 11.75 -17.58
N GLY A 76 16.30 12.85 -18.33
CA GLY A 76 16.26 14.19 -17.79
C GLY A 76 14.97 14.50 -17.04
N ASP A 77 13.82 14.13 -17.61
CA ASP A 77 12.50 14.32 -16.97
C ASP A 77 12.38 13.47 -15.72
N LEU A 78 12.80 12.19 -15.80
CA LEU A 78 12.84 11.29 -14.65
C LEU A 78 13.67 11.88 -13.51
N ALA A 79 14.89 12.36 -13.81
CA ALA A 79 15.76 12.97 -12.81
C ALA A 79 15.16 14.26 -12.21
N ALA A 80 14.47 15.07 -13.01
CA ALA A 80 13.82 16.29 -12.54
C ALA A 80 12.62 15.99 -11.62
N ILE A 81 11.78 15.01 -11.98
CA ILE A 81 10.65 14.56 -11.17
C ILE A 81 11.16 14.03 -9.82
N LEU A 82 12.14 13.12 -9.81
CA LEU A 82 12.70 12.53 -8.60
C LEU A 82 13.40 13.57 -7.71
N ALA A 83 14.05 14.57 -8.29
CA ALA A 83 14.67 15.66 -7.54
C ALA A 83 13.63 16.61 -6.95
N SER A 84 12.54 16.93 -7.67
CA SER A 84 11.44 17.76 -7.15
C SER A 84 10.71 17.08 -5.99
N ALA A 85 10.69 15.74 -5.99
CA ALA A 85 10.16 14.92 -4.91
C ALA A 85 11.14 14.74 -3.74
N GLY A 86 12.37 15.27 -3.81
CA GLY A 86 13.37 15.15 -2.76
C GLY A 86 14.06 13.79 -2.66
N VAL A 87 13.88 12.91 -3.65
CA VAL A 87 14.44 11.54 -3.65
C VAL A 87 15.88 11.52 -4.21
N VAL A 88 16.21 12.46 -5.08
CA VAL A 88 17.53 12.54 -5.73
C VAL A 88 18.18 13.90 -5.45
N ALA A 89 19.40 13.88 -4.86
CA ALA A 89 20.14 15.09 -4.53
C ALA A 89 20.69 15.82 -5.78
N SER A 90 21.14 15.09 -6.79
CA SER A 90 21.74 15.64 -8.00
C SER A 90 21.06 15.11 -9.26
N PRO A 91 20.08 15.86 -9.84
CA PRO A 91 19.37 15.41 -11.02
C PRO A 91 20.29 15.25 -12.25
N ARG A 92 21.36 16.05 -12.36
CA ARG A 92 22.32 15.95 -13.46
C ARG A 92 23.12 14.65 -13.43
N LEU A 93 23.60 14.25 -12.25
CA LEU A 93 24.35 13.00 -12.08
C LEU A 93 23.43 11.79 -12.27
N PHE A 94 22.22 11.84 -11.73
CA PHE A 94 21.25 10.78 -11.91
C PHE A 94 20.87 10.59 -13.39
N ALA A 95 20.57 11.68 -14.11
CA ALA A 95 20.28 11.64 -15.54
C ALA A 95 21.45 11.09 -16.38
N LEU A 96 22.70 11.47 -16.02
CA LEU A 96 23.90 10.95 -16.68
C LEU A 96 24.02 9.44 -16.48
N TRP A 97 23.86 8.98 -15.25
CA TRP A 97 23.96 7.56 -14.90
C TRP A 97 22.85 6.74 -15.58
N VAL A 98 21.58 7.19 -15.53
CA VAL A 98 20.44 6.54 -16.21
C VAL A 98 20.65 6.44 -17.72
N ARG A 99 21.17 7.51 -18.37
CA ARG A 99 21.53 7.48 -19.80
C ARG A 99 22.61 6.46 -20.11
N ALA A 100 23.63 6.39 -19.25
CA ALA A 100 24.75 5.48 -19.44
C ALA A 100 24.38 4.02 -19.22
N THR A 101 23.39 3.74 -18.39
CA THR A 101 22.88 2.39 -18.10
C THR A 101 21.69 1.99 -18.99
N GLY A 102 21.08 2.91 -19.73
CA GLY A 102 19.94 2.64 -20.62
C GLY A 102 18.59 2.45 -19.89
N GLY A 103 18.54 2.73 -18.58
CA GLY A 103 17.39 2.41 -17.72
C GLY A 103 16.12 3.25 -17.93
N ALA A 104 16.17 4.39 -18.63
CA ALA A 104 15.00 5.24 -18.80
C ALA A 104 13.83 4.59 -19.58
N GLY A 105 14.16 3.64 -20.47
CA GLY A 105 13.15 2.94 -21.29
C GLY A 105 12.38 1.83 -20.56
N SER A 106 12.79 1.43 -19.36
CA SER A 106 12.17 0.36 -18.56
C SER A 106 11.27 0.88 -17.44
N VAL A 107 11.12 2.20 -17.33
CA VAL A 107 10.30 2.83 -16.27
C VAL A 107 8.82 2.51 -16.48
N VAL A 108 8.17 2.00 -15.44
CA VAL A 108 6.72 1.72 -15.43
C VAL A 108 5.97 3.00 -15.10
N GLU A 109 4.97 3.33 -15.91
CA GLU A 109 4.06 4.46 -15.67
C GLU A 109 3.24 4.25 -14.40
N GLY A 110 2.99 5.35 -13.65
CA GLY A 110 2.09 5.38 -12.52
C GLY A 110 2.71 5.94 -11.25
N THR A 111 2.04 5.69 -10.14
CA THR A 111 2.47 6.14 -8.83
C THR A 111 3.41 5.11 -8.20
N HIS A 112 4.58 5.57 -7.76
CA HIS A 112 5.59 4.77 -7.08
C HIS A 112 5.82 5.30 -5.67
N LEU A 113 5.94 4.40 -4.70
CA LEU A 113 6.29 4.73 -3.33
C LEU A 113 7.79 4.52 -3.12
N LEU A 114 8.54 5.61 -3.08
CA LEU A 114 9.99 5.63 -2.87
C LEU A 114 10.31 6.10 -1.45
N THR A 115 11.57 5.97 -1.03
CA THR A 115 12.07 6.64 0.18
C THR A 115 13.05 7.75 -0.22
N ASP A 116 13.04 8.85 0.51
CA ASP A 116 13.89 10.01 0.23
C ASP A 116 15.39 9.76 0.47
N ASP A 117 15.74 8.64 1.14
CA ASP A 117 17.11 8.15 1.33
C ASP A 117 17.49 7.02 0.35
N ALA A 118 16.61 6.64 -0.59
CA ALA A 118 16.85 5.54 -1.51
C ALA A 118 18.08 5.80 -2.40
N THR A 119 18.87 4.77 -2.63
CA THR A 119 20.01 4.83 -3.55
C THR A 119 19.51 4.84 -5.01
N PRO A 120 20.29 5.39 -5.98
CA PRO A 120 19.93 5.37 -7.41
C PRO A 120 19.61 3.96 -7.93
N ARG A 121 20.29 2.93 -7.44
CA ARG A 121 20.04 1.53 -7.80
C ARG A 121 18.69 1.04 -7.26
N GLU A 122 18.35 1.37 -6.01
CA GLU A 122 17.07 1.03 -5.41
C GLU A 122 15.90 1.76 -6.09
N ILE A 123 16.09 3.05 -6.41
CA ILE A 123 15.11 3.84 -7.15
C ILE A 123 14.80 3.15 -8.49
N MET A 124 15.81 2.88 -9.32
CA MET A 124 15.60 2.23 -10.61
C MET A 124 14.99 0.83 -10.46
N GLY A 125 15.48 0.04 -9.51
CA GLY A 125 14.92 -1.29 -9.25
C GLY A 125 13.43 -1.28 -8.87
N ARG A 126 12.94 -0.21 -8.24
CA ARG A 126 11.53 -0.03 -7.89
C ARG A 126 10.70 0.49 -9.06
N ILE A 127 11.18 1.49 -9.79
CA ILE A 127 10.42 2.12 -10.88
C ILE A 127 10.43 1.31 -12.19
N GLU A 128 11.39 0.40 -12.37
CA GLU A 128 11.44 -0.52 -13.52
C GLU A 128 10.50 -1.72 -13.38
N ARG A 129 10.16 -2.08 -12.14
CA ARG A 129 9.28 -3.20 -11.85
C ARG A 129 8.52 -2.91 -10.56
N ARG A 130 7.19 -2.83 -10.62
CA ARG A 130 6.39 -2.87 -9.40
C ARG A 130 6.64 -4.19 -8.66
N GLY A 131 6.89 -4.10 -7.35
CA GLY A 131 7.17 -5.28 -6.52
C GLY A 131 8.59 -5.83 -6.61
N GLY A 132 9.52 -5.16 -7.31
CA GLY A 132 10.92 -5.62 -7.48
C GLY A 132 11.85 -5.43 -6.28
N GLY A 133 11.39 -4.78 -5.21
CA GLY A 133 12.19 -4.40 -4.04
C GLY A 133 12.23 -5.42 -2.88
N GLY A 134 11.79 -6.65 -3.08
CA GLY A 134 11.60 -7.63 -2.00
C GLY A 134 10.17 -7.65 -1.48
N SER A 135 9.93 -8.40 -0.39
CA SER A 135 8.62 -8.47 0.27
C SER A 135 8.74 -8.14 1.76
N VAL A 136 7.65 -7.65 2.32
CA VAL A 136 7.53 -7.35 3.74
C VAL A 136 6.31 -8.05 4.32
N ARG A 137 6.45 -8.57 5.54
CA ARG A 137 5.34 -9.17 6.27
C ARG A 137 4.52 -8.09 6.96
N VAL A 138 3.23 -8.01 6.60
CA VAL A 138 2.29 -7.03 7.14
C VAL A 138 1.13 -7.75 7.80
N THR A 139 0.88 -7.45 9.07
CA THR A 139 -0.28 -7.96 9.82
C THR A 139 -1.34 -6.88 9.93
N PHE A 140 -2.57 -7.24 9.59
CA PHE A 140 -3.76 -6.42 9.76
C PHE A 140 -4.63 -7.03 10.84
N PRO A 141 -4.82 -6.36 11.99
CA PRO A 141 -5.74 -6.78 13.03
C PRO A 141 -7.20 -6.82 12.55
N GLU A 142 -8.00 -7.67 13.19
CA GLU A 142 -9.45 -7.70 13.01
C GLU A 142 -10.08 -6.36 13.44
N GLY A 143 -11.18 -5.99 12.82
CA GLY A 143 -11.87 -4.73 13.10
C GLY A 143 -11.19 -3.47 12.57
N TRP A 144 -10.08 -3.57 11.82
CA TRP A 144 -9.48 -2.45 11.13
C TRP A 144 -10.30 -2.03 9.91
N THR A 145 -10.38 -0.72 9.70
CA THR A 145 -10.96 -0.14 8.49
C THR A 145 -9.95 -0.14 7.34
N ARG A 146 -10.43 0.02 6.09
CA ARG A 146 -9.56 0.25 4.94
C ARG A 146 -8.62 1.45 5.13
N PHE A 147 -9.00 2.45 5.94
CA PHE A 147 -8.18 3.62 6.25
C PHE A 147 -7.00 3.25 7.18
N ASP A 148 -7.23 2.37 8.17
CA ASP A 148 -6.17 1.86 9.04
C ASP A 148 -5.19 0.98 8.27
N MET A 149 -5.73 0.12 7.39
CA MET A 149 -4.94 -0.73 6.51
C MET A 149 -4.09 0.09 5.55
N ALA A 150 -4.67 1.17 4.95
CA ALA A 150 -3.95 2.08 4.06
C ALA A 150 -2.74 2.73 4.74
N ARG A 151 -2.91 3.23 5.97
CA ARG A 151 -1.81 3.79 6.77
C ARG A 151 -0.70 2.74 6.99
N ARG A 152 -1.07 1.54 7.41
CA ARG A 152 -0.12 0.45 7.65
C ARG A 152 0.64 0.05 6.38
N LEU A 153 -0.05 0.01 5.23
CA LEU A 153 0.57 -0.32 3.94
C LEU A 153 1.60 0.74 3.53
N GLN A 154 1.28 2.01 3.71
CA GLN A 154 2.21 3.11 3.45
C GLN A 154 3.41 3.07 4.39
N ASP A 155 3.20 2.89 5.70
CA ASP A 155 4.28 2.78 6.70
C ASP A 155 5.22 1.60 6.41
N LYS A 156 4.72 0.57 5.75
CA LYS A 156 5.49 -0.61 5.35
C LYS A 156 6.03 -0.53 3.92
N HIS A 157 5.87 0.60 3.25
CA HIS A 157 6.34 0.84 1.87
C HIS A 157 5.80 -0.16 0.84
N VAL A 158 4.59 -0.68 1.07
CA VAL A 158 3.92 -1.61 0.14
C VAL A 158 3.22 -0.84 -0.96
N VAL A 159 2.40 0.14 -0.59
CA VAL A 159 1.64 0.98 -1.51
C VAL A 159 1.28 2.30 -0.82
N SER A 160 1.14 3.40 -1.57
CA SER A 160 0.73 4.67 -0.97
C SER A 160 -0.70 4.60 -0.42
N LEU A 161 -0.96 5.34 0.67
CA LEU A 161 -2.28 5.45 1.29
C LEU A 161 -3.34 5.80 0.24
N ARG A 162 -3.05 6.79 -0.59
CA ARG A 162 -3.97 7.27 -1.63
C ARG A 162 -4.28 6.19 -2.66
N GLU A 163 -3.26 5.53 -3.20
CA GLU A 163 -3.42 4.49 -4.22
C GLU A 163 -4.27 3.33 -3.71
N PHE A 164 -3.98 2.86 -2.49
CA PHE A 164 -4.78 1.79 -1.88
C PHE A 164 -6.23 2.22 -1.65
N LEU A 165 -6.49 3.43 -1.12
CA LEU A 165 -7.85 3.91 -0.90
C LEU A 165 -8.62 4.07 -2.22
N VAL A 166 -7.98 4.56 -3.28
CA VAL A 166 -8.57 4.61 -4.63
C VAL A 166 -8.89 3.22 -5.14
N ALA A 167 -7.98 2.25 -4.98
CA ALA A 167 -8.22 0.86 -5.38
C ALA A 167 -9.40 0.23 -4.62
N THR A 168 -9.59 0.56 -3.33
CA THR A 168 -10.72 0.05 -2.53
C THR A 168 -12.08 0.59 -2.96
N THR A 169 -12.14 1.63 -3.80
CA THR A 169 -13.39 2.24 -4.31
C THR A 169 -13.47 2.20 -5.84
N ASP A 170 -12.55 1.52 -6.50
CA ASP A 170 -12.56 1.36 -7.95
C ASP A 170 -13.73 0.49 -8.39
N ALA A 171 -14.73 1.09 -9.03
CA ALA A 171 -15.96 0.41 -9.43
C ALA A 171 -15.73 -0.75 -10.42
N ALA A 172 -14.67 -0.70 -11.25
CA ALA A 172 -14.33 -1.80 -12.15
C ALA A 172 -13.75 -2.98 -11.35
N LEU A 173 -12.80 -2.70 -10.45
CA LEU A 173 -12.22 -3.71 -9.58
C LEU A 173 -13.28 -4.36 -8.68
N LEU A 174 -14.18 -3.56 -8.07
CA LEU A 174 -15.25 -4.10 -7.21
C LEU A 174 -16.17 -5.04 -7.96
N ARG A 175 -16.56 -4.70 -9.20
CA ARG A 175 -17.35 -5.60 -10.06
C ARG A 175 -16.62 -6.89 -10.39
N ASP A 176 -15.33 -6.81 -10.77
CA ASP A 176 -14.50 -7.98 -11.08
C ASP A 176 -14.37 -8.92 -9.88
N LEU A 177 -14.37 -8.35 -8.66
CA LEU A 177 -14.27 -9.10 -7.42
C LEU A 177 -15.61 -9.54 -6.83
N GLY A 178 -16.72 -9.23 -7.48
CA GLY A 178 -18.07 -9.54 -6.98
C GLY A 178 -18.44 -8.81 -5.69
N VAL A 179 -17.82 -7.67 -5.41
CA VAL A 179 -18.13 -6.83 -4.24
C VAL A 179 -19.25 -5.88 -4.59
N ALA A 180 -20.40 -6.05 -3.94
CA ALA A 180 -21.53 -5.14 -4.07
C ALA A 180 -21.29 -3.85 -3.24
N GLY A 181 -21.66 -2.68 -3.80
CA GLY A 181 -21.55 -1.37 -3.13
C GLY A 181 -20.32 -0.56 -3.57
N ASP A 182 -20.01 0.48 -2.79
CA ASP A 182 -19.11 1.55 -3.21
C ASP A 182 -17.67 1.36 -2.73
N SER A 183 -17.40 0.34 -1.92
CA SER A 183 -16.05 0.05 -1.42
C SER A 183 -15.84 -1.42 -1.06
N ALA A 184 -14.57 -1.82 -1.00
CA ALA A 184 -14.14 -3.12 -0.52
C ALA A 184 -14.13 -3.23 1.03
N GLU A 185 -14.62 -2.24 1.78
CA GLU A 185 -14.73 -2.33 3.25
C GLU A 185 -15.56 -3.56 3.64
N GLY A 186 -15.08 -4.30 4.63
CA GLY A 186 -15.66 -5.57 5.06
C GLY A 186 -15.19 -6.80 4.30
N PHE A 187 -14.59 -6.61 3.12
CA PHE A 187 -14.13 -7.68 2.24
C PHE A 187 -12.59 -7.80 2.14
N LEU A 188 -11.85 -7.00 2.91
CA LEU A 188 -10.39 -7.02 2.99
C LEU A 188 -10.00 -7.85 4.24
N PHE A 189 -9.89 -9.18 4.10
CA PHE A 189 -9.76 -10.07 5.26
C PHE A 189 -8.54 -9.70 6.13
N PRO A 190 -8.72 -9.52 7.45
CA PRO A 190 -7.62 -9.24 8.38
C PRO A 190 -6.76 -10.50 8.59
N ALA A 191 -5.49 -10.43 8.20
CA ALA A 191 -4.51 -11.51 8.30
C ALA A 191 -3.09 -10.97 8.23
N THR A 192 -2.12 -11.88 8.28
CA THR A 192 -0.72 -11.56 7.95
C THR A 192 -0.44 -11.94 6.50
N TYR A 193 0.07 -10.97 5.73
CA TYR A 193 0.41 -11.12 4.33
C TYR A 193 1.89 -10.86 4.10
N ASP A 194 2.52 -11.63 3.23
CA ASP A 194 3.80 -11.28 2.63
C ASP A 194 3.52 -10.49 1.34
N LEU A 195 3.77 -9.18 1.38
CA LEU A 195 3.45 -8.23 0.31
C LEU A 195 4.73 -7.69 -0.32
N PRO A 196 4.80 -7.59 -1.66
CA PRO A 196 5.89 -6.90 -2.31
C PRO A 196 6.01 -5.45 -1.86
N LEU A 197 7.24 -4.93 -1.80
CA LEU A 197 7.46 -3.49 -1.68
C LEU A 197 7.10 -2.82 -3.01
N ASP A 198 6.48 -1.64 -2.96
CA ASP A 198 5.98 -0.90 -4.12
C ASP A 198 5.01 -1.74 -4.99
N ASP A 199 4.05 -2.40 -4.33
CA ASP A 199 3.01 -3.21 -4.97
C ASP A 199 1.91 -2.32 -5.57
N ASP A 200 1.09 -2.87 -6.44
CA ASP A 200 -0.11 -2.20 -6.97
C ASP A 200 -1.25 -2.29 -5.96
N GLY A 201 -1.89 -1.15 -5.67
CA GLY A 201 -3.02 -1.12 -4.73
C GLY A 201 -4.16 -2.06 -5.10
N ARG A 202 -4.44 -2.25 -6.39
CA ARG A 202 -5.46 -3.20 -6.89
C ARG A 202 -5.06 -4.65 -6.62
N ASP A 203 -3.75 -4.98 -6.70
CA ASP A 203 -3.26 -6.33 -6.44
C ASP A 203 -3.29 -6.66 -4.95
N VAL A 204 -3.01 -5.68 -4.09
CA VAL A 204 -3.19 -5.82 -2.64
C VAL A 204 -4.68 -6.09 -2.32
N VAL A 205 -5.61 -5.29 -2.88
CA VAL A 205 -7.06 -5.49 -2.70
C VAL A 205 -7.49 -6.89 -3.18
N ARG A 206 -7.05 -7.32 -4.37
CA ARG A 206 -7.34 -8.67 -4.89
C ARG A 206 -6.84 -9.77 -3.96
N ARG A 207 -5.66 -9.60 -3.40
CA ARG A 207 -5.05 -10.59 -2.49
C ARG A 207 -5.84 -10.71 -1.19
N MET A 208 -6.21 -9.58 -0.58
CA MET A 208 -7.01 -9.56 0.65
C MET A 208 -8.43 -10.10 0.42
N LYS A 209 -9.05 -9.76 -0.73
CA LYS A 209 -10.37 -10.27 -1.11
C LYS A 209 -10.36 -11.80 -1.34
N ARG A 210 -9.34 -12.35 -2.00
CA ARG A 210 -9.21 -13.81 -2.16
C ARG A 210 -9.10 -14.54 -0.82
N GLU A 211 -8.46 -13.95 0.19
CA GLU A 211 -8.44 -14.52 1.53
C GLU A 211 -9.82 -14.46 2.19
N PHE A 212 -10.54 -13.33 2.01
CA PHE A 212 -11.95 -13.21 2.44
C PHE A 212 -12.80 -14.32 1.82
N ASP A 213 -12.71 -14.53 0.51
CA ASP A 213 -13.52 -15.54 -0.19
C ASP A 213 -13.26 -16.95 0.37
N ARG A 214 -12.00 -17.32 0.59
CA ARG A 214 -11.66 -18.61 1.18
C ARG A 214 -12.28 -18.79 2.58
N ARG A 215 -12.25 -17.73 3.41
CA ARG A 215 -12.85 -17.77 4.75
C ARG A 215 -14.36 -17.82 4.69
N TRP A 216 -14.93 -16.96 3.85
CA TRP A 216 -16.38 -16.92 3.62
C TRP A 216 -16.89 -18.28 3.14
N ASP A 217 -16.29 -18.88 2.13
CA ASP A 217 -16.70 -20.18 1.61
C ASP A 217 -16.66 -21.27 2.67
N THR A 218 -15.60 -21.32 3.45
CA THR A 218 -15.46 -22.30 4.54
C THR A 218 -16.59 -22.13 5.59
N LEU A 219 -16.81 -20.90 6.05
CA LEU A 219 -17.80 -20.61 7.08
C LEU A 219 -19.24 -20.78 6.56
N SER A 220 -19.53 -20.27 5.37
CA SER A 220 -20.87 -20.36 4.79
C SER A 220 -21.31 -21.81 4.49
N HIS A 221 -20.38 -22.69 4.13
CA HIS A 221 -20.65 -24.12 4.03
C HIS A 221 -20.91 -24.75 5.40
N ALA A 222 -20.09 -24.42 6.40
CA ALA A 222 -20.23 -24.98 7.76
C ALA A 222 -21.55 -24.55 8.44
N HIS A 223 -21.99 -23.32 8.16
CA HIS A 223 -23.18 -22.72 8.78
C HIS A 223 -24.33 -22.50 7.80
N SER A 224 -24.41 -23.26 6.71
CA SER A 224 -25.32 -23.02 5.57
C SER A 224 -26.79 -22.91 5.95
N ALA A 225 -27.27 -23.75 6.84
CA ALA A 225 -28.69 -23.73 7.29
C ALA A 225 -29.00 -22.46 8.09
N SER A 226 -28.15 -22.09 9.05
CA SER A 226 -28.33 -20.89 9.87
C SER A 226 -28.15 -19.61 9.06
N LEU A 227 -27.16 -19.57 8.16
CA LEU A 227 -26.96 -18.45 7.23
C LEU A 227 -28.20 -18.24 6.33
N ASN A 228 -28.77 -19.32 5.77
CA ASN A 228 -29.99 -19.23 4.98
C ASN A 228 -31.17 -18.68 5.81
N ASP A 229 -31.30 -19.12 7.07
CA ASP A 229 -32.33 -18.56 7.96
C ASP A 229 -32.09 -17.08 8.25
N VAL A 230 -30.84 -16.67 8.53
CA VAL A 230 -30.47 -15.26 8.73
C VAL A 230 -30.85 -14.42 7.51
N MET A 231 -30.47 -14.87 6.32
CA MET A 231 -30.73 -14.15 5.07
C MET A 231 -32.21 -14.05 4.75
N THR A 232 -32.95 -15.14 4.88
CA THR A 232 -34.39 -15.18 4.51
C THR A 232 -35.27 -14.47 5.52
N SER A 233 -35.05 -14.67 6.83
CA SER A 233 -35.92 -14.12 7.87
C SER A 233 -35.72 -12.61 8.10
N ALA A 234 -34.54 -12.07 7.78
CA ALA A 234 -34.26 -10.64 7.90
C ALA A 234 -34.20 -9.93 6.51
N GLY A 235 -34.36 -10.66 5.40
CA GLY A 235 -34.28 -10.10 4.05
C GLY A 235 -32.87 -9.61 3.67
N LEU A 236 -31.81 -10.29 4.17
CA LEU A 236 -30.42 -9.86 4.02
C LEU A 236 -29.73 -10.56 2.84
N GLY A 237 -28.88 -9.82 2.14
CA GLY A 237 -27.91 -10.35 1.21
C GLY A 237 -26.54 -10.62 1.85
N VAL A 238 -25.59 -11.14 1.05
CA VAL A 238 -24.21 -11.40 1.53
C VAL A 238 -23.56 -10.14 2.11
N ARG A 239 -23.70 -9.01 1.44
CA ARG A 239 -23.14 -7.72 1.90
C ARG A 239 -23.73 -7.30 3.25
N ASP A 240 -25.01 -7.55 3.48
CA ASP A 240 -25.69 -7.20 4.71
C ASP A 240 -25.19 -8.07 5.87
N VAL A 241 -24.95 -9.37 5.63
CA VAL A 241 -24.34 -10.28 6.61
C VAL A 241 -22.92 -9.82 6.95
N VAL A 242 -22.13 -9.39 5.98
CA VAL A 242 -20.78 -8.81 6.24
C VAL A 242 -20.88 -7.49 6.99
N THR A 243 -21.88 -6.66 6.68
CA THR A 243 -22.16 -5.43 7.43
C THR A 243 -22.48 -5.74 8.88
N LEU A 244 -23.38 -6.68 9.15
CA LEU A 244 -23.68 -7.17 10.49
C LEU A 244 -22.43 -7.70 11.20
N ALA A 245 -21.63 -8.52 10.52
CA ALA A 245 -20.35 -9.03 11.07
C ALA A 245 -19.40 -7.91 11.46
N SER A 246 -19.30 -6.85 10.65
CA SER A 246 -18.45 -5.69 10.94
C SER A 246 -18.92 -4.91 12.18
N MET A 247 -20.23 -4.85 12.41
CA MET A 247 -20.80 -4.24 13.62
C MET A 247 -20.52 -5.11 14.84
N VAL A 248 -20.74 -6.42 14.75
CA VAL A 248 -20.42 -7.39 15.82
C VAL A 248 -18.94 -7.33 16.18
N GLU A 249 -18.04 -7.22 15.19
CA GLU A 249 -16.59 -7.07 15.40
C GLU A 249 -16.24 -5.83 16.22
N LYS A 250 -16.98 -4.75 16.04
CA LYS A 250 -16.73 -3.47 16.74
C LYS A 250 -17.38 -3.37 18.10
N GLU A 251 -18.41 -4.19 18.39
CA GLU A 251 -19.16 -4.15 19.64
C GLU A 251 -18.74 -5.22 20.65
N ALA A 252 -18.45 -6.44 20.20
CA ALA A 252 -18.12 -7.54 21.10
C ALA A 252 -16.68 -7.44 21.61
N ALA A 253 -16.50 -7.22 22.90
CA ALA A 253 -15.18 -7.18 23.51
C ALA A 253 -14.56 -8.58 23.70
N VAL A 254 -15.39 -9.62 23.85
CA VAL A 254 -14.99 -11.02 24.03
C VAL A 254 -15.65 -11.92 22.99
N ASP A 255 -14.96 -12.97 22.61
CA ASP A 255 -15.40 -13.85 21.52
C ASP A 255 -16.74 -14.56 21.83
N GLU A 256 -16.94 -14.93 23.08
CA GLU A 256 -18.12 -15.67 23.57
C GLU A 256 -19.41 -14.87 23.42
N GLU A 257 -19.33 -13.55 23.37
CA GLU A 257 -20.50 -12.67 23.26
C GLU A 257 -20.84 -12.30 21.81
N ARG A 258 -19.97 -12.59 20.82
CA ARG A 258 -20.21 -12.22 19.42
C ARG A 258 -21.55 -12.75 18.89
N ALA A 259 -21.88 -14.01 19.17
CA ALA A 259 -23.14 -14.61 18.75
C ALA A 259 -24.36 -14.00 19.46
N LEU A 260 -24.20 -13.57 20.74
CA LEU A 260 -25.24 -12.86 21.48
C LEU A 260 -25.46 -11.44 20.92
N VAL A 261 -24.40 -10.70 20.65
CA VAL A 261 -24.48 -9.36 20.02
C VAL A 261 -25.15 -9.47 18.64
N ALA A 262 -24.75 -10.44 17.82
CA ALA A 262 -25.38 -10.70 16.53
C ALA A 262 -26.88 -10.97 16.68
N SER A 263 -27.29 -11.74 17.71
CA SER A 263 -28.71 -12.04 17.96
C SER A 263 -29.50 -10.79 18.32
N VAL A 264 -28.93 -9.86 19.10
CA VAL A 264 -29.59 -8.59 19.44
C VAL A 264 -29.90 -7.79 18.21
N PHE A 265 -28.89 -7.57 17.34
CA PHE A 265 -29.09 -6.82 16.10
C PHE A 265 -30.12 -7.48 15.18
N LEU A 266 -30.08 -8.81 15.04
CA LEU A 266 -31.03 -9.54 14.22
C LEU A 266 -32.46 -9.51 14.81
N ASN A 267 -32.62 -9.60 16.13
CA ASN A 267 -33.92 -9.45 16.76
C ASN A 267 -34.51 -8.06 16.49
N ARG A 268 -33.69 -6.99 16.61
CA ARG A 268 -34.14 -5.61 16.29
C ARG A 268 -34.52 -5.46 14.80
N LEU A 269 -33.84 -6.16 13.88
CA LEU A 269 -34.16 -6.12 12.45
C LEU A 269 -35.42 -6.91 12.09
N ARG A 270 -35.64 -8.06 12.76
CA ARG A 270 -36.71 -9.05 12.43
C ARG A 270 -38.03 -8.77 13.09
N ASP A 271 -38.01 -8.32 14.35
CA ASP A 271 -39.22 -8.21 15.18
C ASP A 271 -40.08 -7.03 14.68
N PRO A 272 -41.32 -7.30 14.22
CA PRO A 272 -42.22 -6.27 13.76
C PRO A 272 -42.70 -5.35 14.91
N ALA A 273 -42.57 -5.77 16.17
CA ALA A 273 -42.93 -4.96 17.33
C ALA A 273 -41.80 -4.00 17.76
N PHE A 274 -40.57 -4.22 17.29
CA PHE A 274 -39.45 -3.34 17.59
C PHE A 274 -39.38 -2.19 16.57
N HIS A 275 -39.99 -1.05 16.92
CA HIS A 275 -40.02 0.14 16.09
C HIS A 275 -39.67 1.41 16.88
N PRO A 276 -38.91 2.35 16.31
CA PRO A 276 -38.17 2.23 15.01
C PRO A 276 -37.06 1.17 15.12
N ARG A 277 -36.72 0.52 13.99
CA ARG A 277 -35.68 -0.53 13.91
C ARG A 277 -34.28 0.05 13.97
N ARG A 278 -33.97 0.79 15.01
CA ARG A 278 -32.68 1.43 15.21
C ARG A 278 -31.73 0.46 15.90
N LEU A 279 -30.53 0.31 15.32
CA LEU A 279 -29.53 -0.63 15.85
C LEU A 279 -28.69 -0.01 16.96
N GLU A 280 -28.56 1.33 16.99
CA GLU A 280 -27.90 2.10 18.06
C GLU A 280 -26.47 1.59 18.35
N CYS A 281 -25.66 1.50 17.29
CA CYS A 281 -24.29 1.01 17.32
C CYS A 281 -23.34 2.20 17.11
N ASP A 282 -22.66 2.68 18.16
CA ASP A 282 -21.77 3.86 18.16
C ASP A 282 -20.71 3.81 17.06
N PRO A 283 -20.03 2.65 16.79
CA PRO A 283 -19.04 2.54 15.73
C PRO A 283 -19.56 2.89 14.33
N THR A 284 -20.85 2.72 14.07
CA THR A 284 -21.44 3.06 12.77
C THR A 284 -21.38 4.57 12.52
N ALA A 285 -21.74 5.38 13.51
CA ALA A 285 -21.71 6.83 13.44
C ALA A 285 -20.26 7.34 13.32
N SER A 286 -19.32 6.74 14.05
CA SER A 286 -17.87 7.02 13.90
C SER A 286 -17.38 6.76 12.50
N TYR A 287 -17.76 5.64 11.89
CA TYR A 287 -17.36 5.29 10.53
C TYR A 287 -17.95 6.26 9.47
N GLY A 288 -19.16 6.73 9.68
CA GLY A 288 -19.79 7.75 8.83
C GLY A 288 -18.94 9.01 8.70
N CYS A 289 -18.34 9.47 9.81
CA CYS A 289 -17.42 10.61 9.79
C CYS A 289 -16.09 10.33 9.07
N LEU A 290 -15.69 9.07 8.91
CA LEU A 290 -14.50 8.71 8.11
C LEU A 290 -14.77 8.73 6.60
N VAL A 291 -15.97 8.31 6.18
CA VAL A 291 -16.28 8.12 4.75
C VAL A 291 -17.01 9.28 4.11
N ALA A 292 -17.70 10.10 4.89
CA ALA A 292 -18.49 11.21 4.40
C ALA A 292 -18.48 12.40 5.40
N PRO A 293 -17.27 12.88 5.80
CA PRO A 293 -17.16 13.91 6.84
C PRO A 293 -17.84 15.24 6.46
N GLU A 294 -18.04 15.50 5.17
CA GLU A 294 -18.68 16.69 4.65
C GLU A 294 -20.21 16.67 4.72
N LYS A 295 -20.83 15.50 4.94
CA LYS A 295 -22.29 15.36 4.99
C LYS A 295 -22.87 15.81 6.33
N ALA A 296 -22.21 15.45 7.42
CA ALA A 296 -22.68 15.71 8.77
C ALA A 296 -21.82 16.79 9.43
N ALA A 297 -22.44 17.91 9.81
CA ALA A 297 -21.75 19.02 10.47
C ALA A 297 -21.11 18.60 11.80
N SER A 298 -21.70 17.63 12.49
CA SER A 298 -21.18 17.04 13.73
C SER A 298 -19.84 16.31 13.55
N CYS A 299 -19.48 15.90 12.32
CA CYS A 299 -18.20 15.27 12.01
C CYS A 299 -17.03 16.28 11.96
N ALA A 300 -17.29 17.57 12.02
CA ALA A 300 -16.24 18.58 12.08
C ALA A 300 -15.38 18.37 13.34
N GLY A 301 -14.06 18.15 13.15
CA GLY A 301 -13.14 17.88 14.25
C GLY A 301 -13.24 16.47 14.84
N PHE A 302 -13.78 15.50 14.11
CA PHE A 302 -13.85 14.11 14.54
C PHE A 302 -12.46 13.55 14.91
N THR A 303 -12.35 12.97 16.11
CA THR A 303 -11.09 12.47 16.69
C THR A 303 -11.04 10.95 16.84
N GLY A 304 -11.94 10.22 16.15
CA GLY A 304 -11.94 8.76 16.14
C GLY A 304 -12.99 8.10 17.03
N LYS A 305 -13.73 8.86 17.86
CA LYS A 305 -14.87 8.36 18.65
C LYS A 305 -16.12 9.18 18.37
N ALA A 306 -17.26 8.50 18.24
CA ALA A 306 -18.55 9.17 18.17
C ALA A 306 -18.84 9.91 19.48
N THR A 307 -19.54 11.02 19.35
CA THR A 307 -20.16 11.77 20.44
C THR A 307 -21.66 11.71 20.24
N ALA A 308 -22.45 12.00 21.28
CA ALA A 308 -23.91 12.06 21.14
C ALA A 308 -24.38 12.96 19.98
N ALA A 309 -23.62 14.04 19.66
CA ALA A 309 -23.91 14.88 18.50
C ALA A 309 -23.71 14.13 17.17
N ILE A 310 -22.66 13.30 17.04
CA ILE A 310 -22.38 12.50 15.84
C ILE A 310 -23.38 11.35 15.70
N GLU A 311 -23.71 10.70 16.82
CA GLU A 311 -24.65 9.58 16.89
C GLU A 311 -26.07 10.01 16.46
N HIS A 312 -26.50 11.21 16.87
CA HIS A 312 -27.85 11.71 16.62
C HIS A 312 -27.94 12.70 15.45
N ASP A 313 -26.89 12.86 14.67
CA ASP A 313 -26.91 13.69 13.46
C ASP A 313 -27.65 12.95 12.32
N PRO A 314 -28.80 13.46 11.85
CA PRO A 314 -29.54 12.80 10.78
C PRO A 314 -28.84 12.87 9.42
N ASP A 315 -27.87 13.78 9.25
CA ASP A 315 -27.09 13.90 8.04
C ASP A 315 -25.90 12.92 7.99
N ASN A 316 -25.61 12.22 9.12
CA ASN A 316 -24.63 11.15 9.13
C ASN A 316 -25.24 9.85 8.56
N PRO A 317 -24.89 9.44 7.32
CA PRO A 317 -25.60 8.34 6.64
C PRO A 317 -25.37 6.98 7.28
N TYR A 318 -24.38 6.85 8.17
CA TYR A 318 -24.08 5.60 8.88
C TYR A 318 -24.65 5.56 10.30
N SER A 319 -25.24 6.66 10.80
CA SER A 319 -25.81 6.66 12.15
C SER A 319 -27.01 5.73 12.25
N THR A 320 -26.87 4.63 12.95
CA THR A 320 -27.96 3.69 13.29
C THR A 320 -28.81 4.15 14.47
N TYR A 321 -28.57 5.37 15.00
CA TYR A 321 -29.43 6.07 15.95
C TYR A 321 -30.52 6.88 15.23
N THR A 322 -30.22 7.36 14.01
CA THR A 322 -31.14 8.19 13.25
C THR A 322 -31.75 7.46 12.06
N HIS A 323 -31.07 6.48 11.52
CA HIS A 323 -31.53 5.65 10.40
C HIS A 323 -31.92 4.25 10.88
N GLU A 324 -33.00 3.71 10.30
CA GLU A 324 -33.46 2.35 10.59
C GLU A 324 -32.71 1.30 9.78
N GLY A 325 -32.54 0.11 10.36
CA GLY A 325 -31.89 -1.01 9.70
C GLY A 325 -30.37 -0.98 9.75
N LEU A 326 -29.74 -1.74 8.87
CA LEU A 326 -28.28 -1.76 8.71
C LEU A 326 -27.78 -0.45 8.10
N PRO A 327 -26.54 -0.02 8.43
CA PRO A 327 -25.90 1.10 7.75
C PRO A 327 -25.67 0.77 6.27
N PRO A 328 -25.31 1.77 5.42
CA PRO A 328 -25.14 1.58 3.97
C PRO A 328 -24.12 0.51 3.57
N GLY A 329 -23.28 0.04 4.48
CA GLY A 329 -22.31 -1.01 4.27
C GLY A 329 -21.44 -1.30 5.48
N PRO A 330 -20.46 -2.23 5.35
CA PRO A 330 -19.55 -2.59 6.43
C PRO A 330 -18.78 -1.38 6.96
N ILE A 331 -18.51 -1.39 8.27
CA ILE A 331 -17.82 -0.31 9.00
C ILE A 331 -16.39 -0.67 9.42
N ALA A 332 -15.99 -1.89 9.16
CA ALA A 332 -14.66 -2.45 9.43
C ALA A 332 -14.51 -3.78 8.69
N ASN A 333 -13.30 -4.34 8.69
CA ASN A 333 -13.05 -5.67 8.16
C ASN A 333 -13.12 -6.71 9.28
N PRO A 334 -14.16 -7.56 9.31
CA PRO A 334 -14.38 -8.50 10.40
C PRO A 334 -13.43 -9.70 10.30
N GLY A 335 -13.08 -10.26 11.46
CA GLY A 335 -12.41 -11.55 11.57
C GLY A 335 -13.35 -12.74 11.36
N ALA A 336 -12.77 -13.94 11.38
CA ALA A 336 -13.52 -15.17 11.14
C ALA A 336 -14.65 -15.39 12.19
N LYS A 337 -14.40 -15.08 13.47
CA LYS A 337 -15.36 -15.26 14.55
C LYS A 337 -16.57 -14.31 14.46
N ALA A 338 -16.35 -13.09 14.00
CA ALA A 338 -17.45 -12.15 13.78
C ALA A 338 -18.29 -12.53 12.56
N LEU A 339 -17.66 -13.02 11.48
CA LEU A 339 -18.37 -13.59 10.33
C LEU A 339 -19.21 -14.80 10.74
N GLU A 340 -18.63 -15.73 11.49
CA GLU A 340 -19.33 -16.90 12.04
C GLU A 340 -20.53 -16.50 12.90
N ALA A 341 -20.35 -15.54 13.82
CA ALA A 341 -21.43 -15.05 14.69
C ALA A 341 -22.58 -14.41 13.89
N ALA A 342 -22.27 -13.68 12.82
CA ALA A 342 -23.30 -13.12 11.94
C ALA A 342 -24.01 -14.18 11.10
N MET A 343 -23.32 -15.26 10.71
CA MET A 343 -23.90 -16.40 9.97
C MET A 343 -24.70 -17.34 10.89
N SER A 344 -24.28 -17.48 12.16
CA SER A 344 -24.86 -18.40 13.12
C SER A 344 -25.02 -17.73 14.50
N PRO A 345 -25.97 -16.77 14.60
CA PRO A 345 -26.24 -16.04 15.83
C PRO A 345 -26.83 -16.93 16.90
N ALA A 346 -26.71 -16.54 18.17
CA ALA A 346 -27.36 -17.22 19.28
C ALA A 346 -28.89 -17.11 19.15
N SER A 347 -29.60 -18.16 19.51
CA SER A 347 -31.08 -18.14 19.57
C SER A 347 -31.52 -17.53 20.89
N THR A 348 -31.80 -16.23 20.92
CA THR A 348 -32.21 -15.48 22.10
C THR A 348 -33.39 -14.56 21.80
N ARG A 349 -33.94 -13.96 22.84
CA ARG A 349 -34.96 -12.90 22.75
C ARG A 349 -34.42 -11.57 23.26
N TYR A 350 -33.08 -11.39 23.27
CA TYR A 350 -32.45 -10.15 23.72
C TYR A 350 -32.61 -9.05 22.67
N PHE A 351 -32.95 -7.84 23.12
CA PHE A 351 -33.02 -6.62 22.32
C PHE A 351 -32.00 -5.57 22.77
N TYR A 352 -31.39 -5.77 23.96
CA TYR A 352 -30.48 -4.78 24.55
C TYR A 352 -29.27 -5.45 25.15
N PHE A 353 -28.15 -4.73 25.13
CA PHE A 353 -26.96 -5.08 25.89
C PHE A 353 -26.27 -3.82 26.40
N VAL A 354 -25.52 -3.93 27.49
CA VAL A 354 -24.69 -2.86 28.05
C VAL A 354 -23.42 -3.46 28.65
N ALA A 355 -22.27 -2.82 28.41
CA ALA A 355 -20.98 -3.25 28.96
C ALA A 355 -20.95 -3.11 30.49
N LYS A 356 -20.42 -4.13 31.21
CA LYS A 356 -20.24 -4.11 32.67
C LYS A 356 -18.95 -3.41 33.12
N GLY A 357 -18.04 -3.10 32.18
CA GLY A 357 -16.71 -2.53 32.47
C GLY A 357 -15.61 -3.57 32.76
N ASP A 358 -15.95 -4.87 32.81
CA ASP A 358 -15.01 -6.00 32.97
C ASP A 358 -14.73 -6.76 31.68
N GLY A 359 -15.11 -6.18 30.53
CA GLY A 359 -15.01 -6.79 29.20
C GLY A 359 -16.25 -7.60 28.81
N HIS A 360 -17.22 -7.79 29.73
CA HIS A 360 -18.48 -8.50 29.46
C HIS A 360 -19.65 -7.55 29.37
N SER A 361 -20.76 -8.05 28.81
CA SER A 361 -22.03 -7.33 28.69
C SER A 361 -23.16 -7.97 29.46
N VAL A 362 -24.15 -7.17 29.84
CA VAL A 362 -25.46 -7.64 30.31
C VAL A 362 -26.44 -7.59 29.14
N PHE A 363 -27.06 -8.71 28.82
CA PHE A 363 -28.09 -8.83 27.80
C PHE A 363 -29.49 -8.80 28.43
N SER A 364 -30.44 -8.11 27.80
CA SER A 364 -31.76 -7.90 28.31
C SER A 364 -32.82 -8.04 27.22
N GLU A 365 -33.99 -8.60 27.59
CA GLU A 365 -35.15 -8.73 26.68
C GLU A 365 -35.97 -7.44 26.63
N THR A 366 -36.05 -6.69 27.75
CA THR A 366 -36.90 -5.49 27.88
C THR A 366 -36.05 -4.24 28.17
N TYR A 367 -36.62 -3.08 27.82
CA TYR A 367 -35.98 -1.79 28.10
C TYR A 367 -35.83 -1.52 29.60
N GLU A 368 -36.83 -1.95 30.43
CA GLU A 368 -36.79 -1.78 31.89
C GLU A 368 -35.62 -2.55 32.51
N ALA A 369 -35.39 -3.79 32.07
CA ALA A 369 -34.25 -4.60 32.52
C ALA A 369 -32.93 -3.96 32.08
N HIS A 370 -32.85 -3.49 30.85
CA HIS A 370 -31.68 -2.78 30.32
C HIS A 370 -31.40 -1.50 31.10
N ALA A 371 -32.39 -0.65 31.34
CA ALA A 371 -32.24 0.58 32.13
C ALA A 371 -31.78 0.29 33.57
N GLY A 372 -32.18 -0.86 34.15
CA GLY A 372 -31.64 -1.37 35.41
C GLY A 372 -30.13 -1.66 35.30
N ALA A 373 -29.75 -2.44 34.30
CA ALA A 373 -28.36 -2.84 34.06
C ALA A 373 -27.44 -1.63 33.81
N VAL A 374 -27.91 -0.61 33.06
CA VAL A 374 -27.19 0.66 32.84
C VAL A 374 -26.92 1.39 34.17
N ARG A 375 -27.93 1.50 35.03
CA ARG A 375 -27.77 2.14 36.34
C ARG A 375 -26.76 1.39 37.22
N ASP A 376 -26.75 0.07 37.17
CA ASP A 376 -25.82 -0.76 37.95
C ASP A 376 -24.38 -0.71 37.39
N ALA A 377 -24.22 -0.63 36.06
CA ALA A 377 -22.93 -0.44 35.42
C ALA A 377 -22.33 0.95 35.71
N GLY A 378 -23.15 2.01 35.73
CA GLY A 378 -22.72 3.38 36.05
C GLY A 378 -22.38 3.63 37.53
N ARG A 379 -22.67 2.69 38.43
CA ARG A 379 -22.33 2.76 39.86
C ARG A 379 -20.97 2.13 40.21
N ARG A 380 -20.32 1.48 39.27
CA ARG A 380 -19.00 0.85 39.43
C ARG A 380 -17.89 1.70 38.86
#